data_6ee451de6de243312c8a1e592c1583c3
#
_entry.id   6ee451de6de243312c8a1e592c1583c3
#
_cell.length_a   1.000
_cell.length_b   1.000
_cell.length_c   1.000
_cell.angle_alpha   90.00
_cell.angle_beta   90.00
_cell.angle_gamma   90.00
#
_symmetry.space_group_name_H-M   'P 1'
#
loop_
_entity.id
_entity.type
_entity.pdbx_description
1 polymer ?
#
loop_
_entity_poly.entity_id
_entity_poly.type
_entity_poly.pdbx_seq_one_letter_code
_entity_poly.pdbx_strand_id
1 'polypeptide(L)'
;MNAPKNPSTFHVKSFGCQMNVYDGERMAELMAAQGMTAAADADSADLVVLNTCHIREKATEKVYSDIGRLRKNARRGDRAAPMIAVAGCVAQAEGEEIVRRAKVDVVVGPQAYHNLPELVAQAARGSSALDTDMPAIAKFGALPARRRTGPSAFLTVQEGCDKFCTYCVVPYTRGAEVSRPFDAIVDEARALVDAGAREITLLGQNVNAWDDDAGTGLHGLIAALDRIEGLARIRYTTSHPNDMREGLIRAHAEVEKLMPFLHLPVQAGNDRVLKAMNRSHTRDSYLKLLDRVRAVRPDIALSGDFIVGFPSESEAEFADTLTLVDAVGYSQCFSFKYSPRPGTPAAEMDGQISPEVMDERLQRLQAALNRDQAAFNAATLGRRCTVLIERQGKLPGQMLGKSPWLQSVHLMTDARIGDLVEVEIVQAGPNSLAGIERVKAAA
;
A
#
# COMPACT_ATOMS: atom_id res chain seq x y z
N MET A 1 -13.95 29.21 -17.54
CA MET A 1 -14.55 29.44 -16.20
C MET A 1 -13.43 29.26 -15.21
N ASN A 2 -13.22 30.24 -14.34
CA ASN A 2 -12.16 30.17 -13.32
C ASN A 2 -12.58 29.18 -12.21
N ALA A 3 -11.60 28.47 -11.65
CA ALA A 3 -11.80 27.67 -10.44
C ALA A 3 -12.37 28.53 -9.29
N PRO A 4 -13.10 27.94 -8.32
CA PRO A 4 -13.61 28.70 -7.19
C PRO A 4 -12.48 29.37 -6.41
N LYS A 5 -12.63 30.67 -6.14
CA LYS A 5 -11.60 31.46 -5.45
C LYS A 5 -11.33 31.03 -4.02
N ASN A 6 -12.30 30.39 -3.36
CA ASN A 6 -12.17 29.83 -2.02
C ASN A 6 -12.96 28.51 -1.99
N PRO A 7 -12.32 27.36 -2.16
CA PRO A 7 -13.01 26.08 -2.11
C PRO A 7 -13.55 25.83 -0.69
N SER A 8 -14.82 25.43 -0.60
CA SER A 8 -15.50 25.08 0.65
C SER A 8 -15.67 23.58 0.83
N THR A 9 -15.61 22.85 -0.28
CA THR A 9 -15.72 21.39 -0.32
C THR A 9 -14.51 20.77 -1.01
N PHE A 10 -14.15 19.57 -0.57
CA PHE A 10 -13.03 18.83 -1.17
C PHE A 10 -13.34 17.35 -1.40
N HIS A 11 -12.67 16.76 -2.35
CA HIS A 11 -12.64 15.31 -2.56
C HIS A 11 -11.21 14.84 -2.82
N VAL A 12 -10.74 13.85 -2.04
CA VAL A 12 -9.43 13.23 -2.23
C VAL A 12 -9.60 11.87 -2.90
N LYS A 13 -8.97 11.68 -4.04
CA LYS A 13 -8.96 10.43 -4.78
C LYS A 13 -7.55 9.87 -4.86
N SER A 14 -7.31 8.77 -4.15
CA SER A 14 -6.01 8.09 -4.13
C SER A 14 -5.95 6.95 -5.14
N PHE A 15 -4.81 6.83 -5.81
CA PHE A 15 -4.49 5.77 -6.77
C PHE A 15 -3.20 5.07 -6.38
N GLY A 16 -3.15 3.76 -6.49
CA GLY A 16 -1.89 3.00 -6.43
C GLY A 16 -1.73 2.16 -5.17
N CYS A 17 -0.78 2.48 -4.31
CA CYS A 17 -0.40 1.66 -3.17
C CYS A 17 -1.05 2.11 -1.84
N GLN A 18 -0.86 1.31 -0.79
CA GLN A 18 -1.38 1.61 0.55
C GLN A 18 -0.82 2.91 1.13
N MET A 19 0.45 3.25 0.83
CA MET A 19 1.02 4.55 1.21
C MET A 19 0.24 5.72 0.63
N ASN A 20 -0.22 5.62 -0.64
CA ASN A 20 -1.06 6.66 -1.22
C ASN A 20 -2.44 6.74 -0.56
N VAL A 21 -2.98 5.62 -0.08
CA VAL A 21 -4.23 5.64 0.71
C VAL A 21 -4.00 6.40 2.00
N TYR A 22 -2.96 6.07 2.75
CA TYR A 22 -2.59 6.80 3.97
C TYR A 22 -2.36 8.30 3.70
N ASP A 23 -1.53 8.65 2.71
CA ASP A 23 -1.28 10.05 2.35
C ASP A 23 -2.57 10.79 1.99
N GLY A 24 -3.49 10.13 1.27
CA GLY A 24 -4.80 10.69 0.90
C GLY A 24 -5.70 10.95 2.11
N GLU A 25 -5.72 10.05 3.09
CA GLU A 25 -6.43 10.25 4.36
C GLU A 25 -5.86 11.45 5.12
N ARG A 26 -4.52 11.56 5.19
CA ARG A 26 -3.84 12.69 5.85
C ARG A 26 -4.13 14.03 5.16
N MET A 27 -4.14 14.05 3.80
CA MET A 27 -4.53 15.24 3.05
C MET A 27 -5.99 15.63 3.30
N ALA A 28 -6.90 14.65 3.40
CA ALA A 28 -8.29 14.90 3.74
C ALA A 28 -8.44 15.52 5.14
N GLU A 29 -7.68 15.02 6.13
CA GLU A 29 -7.65 15.57 7.48
C GLU A 29 -7.10 17.01 7.51
N LEU A 30 -6.07 17.31 6.71
CA LEU A 30 -5.54 18.66 6.54
C LEU A 30 -6.61 19.63 6.01
N MET A 31 -7.34 19.23 4.94
CA MET A 31 -8.41 20.07 4.38
C MET A 31 -9.56 20.27 5.36
N ALA A 32 -9.95 19.21 6.06
CA ALA A 32 -10.99 19.31 7.10
C ALA A 32 -10.58 20.20 8.28
N ALA A 33 -9.30 20.24 8.65
CA ALA A 33 -8.77 21.14 9.67
C ALA A 33 -8.84 22.63 9.27
N GLN A 34 -8.86 22.92 7.95
CA GLN A 34 -9.11 24.28 7.42
C GLN A 34 -10.61 24.64 7.32
N GLY A 35 -11.50 23.80 7.85
CA GLY A 35 -12.95 24.05 7.83
C GLY A 35 -13.64 23.61 6.54
N MET A 36 -12.95 22.95 5.61
CA MET A 36 -13.57 22.43 4.40
C MET A 36 -14.35 21.15 4.68
N THR A 37 -15.43 20.93 3.93
CA THR A 37 -16.30 19.74 4.06
C THR A 37 -15.97 18.70 2.96
N ALA A 38 -15.90 17.43 3.33
CA ALA A 38 -15.73 16.36 2.34
C ALA A 38 -16.96 16.24 1.45
N ALA A 39 -16.77 16.33 0.13
CA ALA A 39 -17.82 16.10 -0.87
C ALA A 39 -18.05 14.60 -1.10
N ALA A 40 -19.28 14.24 -1.49
CA ALA A 40 -19.65 12.85 -1.76
C ALA A 40 -18.85 12.23 -2.92
N ASP A 41 -18.55 13.04 -3.93
CA ASP A 41 -17.79 12.63 -5.11
C ASP A 41 -16.95 13.80 -5.65
N ALA A 42 -16.06 13.47 -6.60
CA ALA A 42 -15.17 14.46 -7.21
C ALA A 42 -15.92 15.45 -8.12
N ASP A 43 -17.10 15.08 -8.59
CA ASP A 43 -17.89 15.94 -9.46
C ASP A 43 -18.67 17.02 -8.70
N SER A 44 -18.91 16.84 -7.40
CA SER A 44 -19.57 17.81 -6.51
C SER A 44 -18.59 18.67 -5.69
N ALA A 45 -17.30 18.42 -5.75
CA ALA A 45 -16.30 19.12 -4.96
C ALA A 45 -15.81 20.42 -5.64
N ASP A 46 -15.46 21.43 -4.81
CA ASP A 46 -14.79 22.65 -5.25
C ASP A 46 -13.28 22.41 -5.46
N LEU A 47 -12.68 21.54 -4.64
CA LEU A 47 -11.28 21.10 -4.73
C LEU A 47 -11.23 19.58 -4.93
N VAL A 48 -10.53 19.11 -5.96
CA VAL A 48 -10.23 17.70 -6.16
C VAL A 48 -8.75 17.45 -6.03
N VAL A 49 -8.34 16.63 -5.07
CA VAL A 49 -6.97 16.17 -4.88
C VAL A 49 -6.82 14.79 -5.50
N LEU A 50 -5.99 14.68 -6.53
CA LEU A 50 -5.62 13.42 -7.20
C LEU A 50 -4.27 12.95 -6.66
N ASN A 51 -4.30 12.08 -5.66
CA ASN A 51 -3.09 11.53 -5.05
C ASN A 51 -2.64 10.26 -5.78
N THR A 52 -1.44 10.27 -6.32
CA THR A 52 -1.05 9.32 -7.37
C THR A 52 0.27 8.62 -7.12
N CYS A 53 0.32 7.35 -7.53
CA CYS A 53 1.52 6.53 -7.48
C CYS A 53 2.28 6.59 -8.82
N HIS A 54 3.61 6.61 -8.77
CA HIS A 54 4.46 6.57 -9.98
C HIS A 54 5.01 5.15 -10.26
N ILE A 55 4.74 4.17 -9.39
CA ILE A 55 5.22 2.78 -9.56
C ILE A 55 4.48 2.08 -10.71
N ARG A 56 3.22 2.45 -10.97
CA ARG A 56 2.36 1.83 -12.01
C ARG A 56 2.12 2.83 -13.14
N GLU A 57 2.55 2.50 -14.36
CA GLU A 57 2.38 3.35 -15.55
C GLU A 57 0.93 3.80 -15.76
N LYS A 58 -0.02 2.86 -15.67
CA LYS A 58 -1.45 3.16 -15.76
C LYS A 58 -1.97 4.17 -14.72
N ALA A 59 -1.24 4.39 -13.62
CA ALA A 59 -1.65 5.38 -12.63
C ALA A 59 -1.42 6.81 -13.13
N THR A 60 -0.31 7.07 -13.82
CA THR A 60 -0.01 8.37 -14.44
C THR A 60 -1.02 8.71 -15.52
N GLU A 61 -1.29 7.79 -16.47
CA GLU A 61 -2.29 8.02 -17.52
C GLU A 61 -3.69 8.29 -16.96
N LYS A 62 -4.05 7.59 -15.88
CA LYS A 62 -5.33 7.75 -15.20
C LYS A 62 -5.51 9.15 -14.61
N VAL A 63 -4.44 9.77 -14.11
CA VAL A 63 -4.48 11.16 -13.60
C VAL A 63 -4.90 12.12 -14.71
N TYR A 64 -4.20 12.08 -15.85
CA TYR A 64 -4.53 12.96 -16.98
C TYR A 64 -5.94 12.72 -17.51
N SER A 65 -6.36 11.45 -17.56
CA SER A 65 -7.73 11.08 -17.95
C SER A 65 -8.79 11.63 -16.99
N ASP A 66 -8.55 11.52 -15.67
CA ASP A 66 -9.47 12.06 -14.66
C ASP A 66 -9.54 13.59 -14.69
N ILE A 67 -8.41 14.28 -14.88
CA ILE A 67 -8.39 15.75 -15.05
C ILE A 67 -9.27 16.16 -16.24
N GLY A 68 -9.11 15.48 -17.38
CA GLY A 68 -9.91 15.73 -18.58
C GLY A 68 -11.42 15.49 -18.34
N ARG A 69 -11.76 14.41 -17.62
CA ARG A 69 -13.14 14.05 -17.27
C ARG A 69 -13.78 15.09 -16.34
N LEU A 70 -13.10 15.51 -15.28
CA LEU A 70 -13.61 16.51 -14.34
C LEU A 70 -13.95 17.83 -15.04
N ARG A 71 -13.08 18.30 -15.92
CA ARG A 71 -13.32 19.53 -16.69
C ARG A 71 -14.49 19.39 -17.69
N LYS A 72 -14.59 18.22 -18.35
CA LYS A 72 -15.68 17.95 -19.26
C LYS A 72 -17.02 17.89 -18.51
N ASN A 73 -17.08 17.25 -17.35
CA ASN A 73 -18.28 17.15 -16.54
C ASN A 73 -18.73 18.52 -16.00
N ALA A 74 -17.81 19.36 -15.54
CA ALA A 74 -18.12 20.73 -15.11
C ALA A 74 -18.74 21.55 -16.23
N ARG A 75 -18.18 21.51 -17.46
CA ARG A 75 -18.73 22.21 -18.64
C ARG A 75 -20.13 21.72 -18.99
N ARG A 76 -20.38 20.40 -18.91
CA ARG A 76 -21.73 19.83 -19.20
C ARG A 76 -22.77 20.19 -18.16
N GLY A 77 -22.36 20.33 -16.91
CA GLY A 77 -23.22 20.71 -15.79
C GLY A 77 -23.39 22.23 -15.62
N ASP A 78 -22.87 23.05 -16.56
CA ASP A 78 -22.87 24.53 -16.51
C ASP A 78 -22.42 25.10 -15.16
N ARG A 79 -21.35 24.51 -14.61
CA ARG A 79 -20.73 24.93 -13.36
C ARG A 79 -19.26 25.26 -13.52
N ALA A 80 -18.70 25.98 -12.56
CA ALA A 80 -17.26 26.21 -12.51
C ALA A 80 -16.51 24.88 -12.42
N ALA A 81 -15.38 24.78 -13.12
CA ALA A 81 -14.50 23.63 -12.96
C ALA A 81 -13.90 23.61 -11.54
N PRO A 82 -13.76 22.45 -10.90
CA PRO A 82 -13.10 22.37 -9.60
C PRO A 82 -11.64 22.83 -9.69
N MET A 83 -11.11 23.33 -8.60
CA MET A 83 -9.67 23.45 -8.40
C MET A 83 -9.08 22.04 -8.39
N ILE A 84 -7.99 21.80 -9.12
CA ILE A 84 -7.37 20.49 -9.24
C ILE A 84 -5.98 20.51 -8.64
N ALA A 85 -5.77 19.71 -7.60
CA ALA A 85 -4.48 19.45 -7.01
C ALA A 85 -4.00 18.03 -7.43
N VAL A 86 -2.79 17.92 -7.95
CA VAL A 86 -2.11 16.63 -8.18
C VAL A 86 -1.08 16.42 -7.09
N ALA A 87 -1.17 15.29 -6.40
CA ALA A 87 -0.32 14.96 -5.26
C ALA A 87 0.37 13.60 -5.42
N GLY A 88 1.38 13.35 -4.58
CA GLY A 88 2.06 12.07 -4.48
C GLY A 88 3.23 11.87 -5.43
N CYS A 89 3.61 10.61 -5.69
CA CYS A 89 4.85 10.29 -6.41
C CYS A 89 4.86 10.77 -7.88
N VAL A 90 3.71 10.86 -8.56
CA VAL A 90 3.66 11.42 -9.92
C VAL A 90 3.89 12.94 -9.87
N ALA A 91 3.31 13.63 -8.89
CA ALA A 91 3.57 15.04 -8.67
C ALA A 91 5.07 15.34 -8.45
N GLN A 92 5.73 14.47 -7.65
CA GLN A 92 7.17 14.58 -7.42
C GLN A 92 7.99 14.34 -8.69
N ALA A 93 7.63 13.33 -9.47
CA ALA A 93 8.40 12.93 -10.64
C ALA A 93 8.25 13.89 -11.83
N GLU A 94 7.05 14.41 -12.06
CA GLU A 94 6.74 15.24 -13.22
C GLU A 94 6.70 16.75 -12.90
N GLY A 95 6.46 17.14 -11.64
CA GLY A 95 6.57 18.53 -11.17
C GLY A 95 5.90 19.56 -12.09
N GLU A 96 6.68 20.51 -12.59
CA GLU A 96 6.21 21.60 -13.48
C GLU A 96 5.58 21.08 -14.79
N GLU A 97 5.98 19.91 -15.26
CA GLU A 97 5.43 19.32 -16.48
C GLU A 97 3.93 19.06 -16.36
N ILE A 98 3.44 18.63 -15.15
CA ILE A 98 2.02 18.47 -14.90
C ILE A 98 1.29 19.82 -15.01
N VAL A 99 1.86 20.88 -14.43
CA VAL A 99 1.28 22.23 -14.52
C VAL A 99 1.16 22.65 -15.99
N ARG A 100 2.22 22.44 -16.76
CA ARG A 100 2.29 22.85 -18.18
C ARG A 100 1.29 22.06 -19.05
N ARG A 101 1.26 20.73 -18.91
CA ARG A 101 0.43 19.84 -19.76
C ARG A 101 -1.03 19.82 -19.33
N ALA A 102 -1.27 19.70 -18.05
CA ALA A 102 -2.61 19.52 -17.52
C ALA A 102 -3.23 20.81 -16.98
N LYS A 103 -2.48 21.94 -16.89
CA LYS A 103 -2.97 23.22 -16.37
C LYS A 103 -3.70 23.07 -15.04
N VAL A 104 -3.13 22.31 -14.12
CA VAL A 104 -3.66 22.10 -12.77
C VAL A 104 -3.29 23.29 -11.87
N ASP A 105 -4.02 23.44 -10.79
CA ASP A 105 -3.88 24.60 -9.91
C ASP A 105 -2.80 24.38 -8.86
N VAL A 106 -2.65 23.12 -8.38
CA VAL A 106 -1.67 22.74 -7.36
C VAL A 106 -0.95 21.46 -7.76
N VAL A 107 0.37 21.41 -7.53
CA VAL A 107 1.20 20.20 -7.62
C VAL A 107 1.98 20.05 -6.32
N VAL A 108 1.88 18.92 -5.64
CA VAL A 108 2.52 18.71 -4.34
C VAL A 108 3.14 17.31 -4.22
N GLY A 109 4.42 17.27 -3.86
CA GLY A 109 5.15 16.02 -3.62
C GLY A 109 4.68 15.27 -2.36
N PRO A 110 5.05 13.97 -2.23
CA PRO A 110 4.60 13.17 -1.09
C PRO A 110 5.25 13.59 0.23
N GLN A 111 6.34 14.35 0.20
CA GLN A 111 7.00 14.85 1.41
C GLN A 111 6.54 16.26 1.80
N ALA A 112 5.94 17.00 0.85
CA ALA A 112 5.51 18.39 1.03
C ALA A 112 3.99 18.56 1.24
N TYR A 113 3.18 17.49 1.23
CA TYR A 113 1.72 17.62 1.26
C TYR A 113 1.16 18.24 2.55
N HIS A 114 1.94 18.36 3.61
CA HIS A 114 1.55 19.11 4.80
C HIS A 114 1.34 20.61 4.48
N ASN A 115 1.97 21.14 3.42
CA ASN A 115 1.78 22.49 2.91
C ASN A 115 0.56 22.62 1.97
N LEU A 116 -0.18 21.54 1.70
CA LEU A 116 -1.34 21.55 0.80
C LEU A 116 -2.35 22.67 1.11
N PRO A 117 -2.68 23.00 2.38
CA PRO A 117 -3.57 24.12 2.68
C PRO A 117 -3.07 25.47 2.15
N GLU A 118 -1.78 25.76 2.30
CA GLU A 118 -1.17 27.00 1.87
C GLU A 118 -1.10 27.09 0.32
N LEU A 119 -0.78 25.96 -0.33
CA LEU A 119 -0.75 25.86 -1.79
C LEU A 119 -2.15 26.06 -2.39
N VAL A 120 -3.19 25.51 -1.78
CA VAL A 120 -4.59 25.73 -2.17
C VAL A 120 -4.95 27.21 -2.01
N ALA A 121 -4.58 27.84 -0.89
CA ALA A 121 -4.82 29.27 -0.67
C ALA A 121 -4.06 30.14 -1.67
N GLN A 122 -2.85 29.76 -2.07
CA GLN A 122 -2.09 30.44 -3.12
C GLN A 122 -2.79 30.31 -4.48
N ALA A 123 -3.22 29.09 -4.84
CA ALA A 123 -3.94 28.84 -6.10
C ALA A 123 -5.28 29.61 -6.16
N ALA A 124 -5.99 29.75 -5.04
CA ALA A 124 -7.20 30.54 -4.96
C ALA A 124 -6.98 32.05 -5.27
N ARG A 125 -5.77 32.57 -5.11
CA ARG A 125 -5.38 33.94 -5.49
C ARG A 125 -5.06 34.10 -6.99
N GLY A 126 -5.09 33.00 -7.77
CA GLY A 126 -4.97 33.04 -9.23
C GLY A 126 -3.61 32.68 -9.81
N SER A 127 -2.70 32.11 -9.01
CA SER A 127 -1.42 31.56 -9.48
C SER A 127 -1.34 30.06 -9.20
N SER A 128 -0.81 29.26 -10.14
CA SER A 128 -0.52 27.87 -9.85
C SER A 128 0.53 27.76 -8.73
N ALA A 129 0.37 26.75 -7.86
CA ALA A 129 1.27 26.49 -6.77
C ALA A 129 1.95 25.12 -6.94
N LEU A 130 3.26 25.06 -6.66
CA LEU A 130 4.05 23.86 -6.77
C LEU A 130 4.97 23.75 -5.56
N ASP A 131 4.97 22.56 -4.92
CA ASP A 131 5.90 22.20 -3.86
C ASP A 131 6.30 20.73 -3.99
N THR A 132 7.53 20.49 -4.42
CA THR A 132 8.14 19.17 -4.55
C THR A 132 9.38 19.03 -3.68
N ASP A 133 9.53 19.86 -2.66
CA ASP A 133 10.61 19.75 -1.70
C ASP A 133 10.50 18.44 -0.90
N MET A 134 11.64 17.90 -0.51
CA MET A 134 11.75 16.65 0.24
C MET A 134 12.37 16.88 1.63
N PRO A 135 11.68 17.58 2.55
CA PRO A 135 12.16 17.71 3.91
C PRO A 135 12.03 16.37 4.64
N ALA A 136 13.11 15.88 5.24
CA ALA A 136 13.17 14.52 5.75
C ALA A 136 12.16 14.19 6.89
N ILE A 137 11.79 15.14 7.75
CA ILE A 137 11.00 14.87 8.96
C ILE A 137 9.83 15.85 9.18
N ALA A 138 9.85 17.04 8.61
CA ALA A 138 8.90 18.13 8.93
C ALA A 138 7.43 17.73 8.74
N LYS A 139 7.13 16.88 7.78
CA LYS A 139 5.77 16.45 7.42
C LYS A 139 4.97 15.89 8.61
N PHE A 140 5.52 14.94 9.33
CA PHE A 140 4.77 14.23 10.38
C PHE A 140 4.44 15.12 11.58
N GLY A 141 5.33 16.06 11.94
CA GLY A 141 5.09 17.02 13.00
C GLY A 141 4.01 18.07 12.69
N ALA A 142 3.74 18.30 11.40
CA ALA A 142 2.77 19.28 10.93
C ALA A 142 1.37 18.69 10.66
N LEU A 143 1.19 17.37 10.78
CA LEU A 143 -0.08 16.71 10.48
C LEU A 143 -1.05 16.82 11.68
N PRO A 144 -2.35 17.05 11.43
CA PRO A 144 -3.37 17.08 12.49
C PRO A 144 -3.53 15.69 13.14
N ALA A 145 -4.08 15.64 14.33
CA ALA A 145 -4.46 14.38 14.97
C ALA A 145 -5.44 13.59 14.10
N ARG A 146 -5.36 12.26 14.16
CA ARG A 146 -6.28 11.37 13.44
C ARG A 146 -7.71 11.55 13.96
N ARG A 147 -8.66 11.75 13.08
CA ARG A 147 -10.06 12.04 13.44
C ARG A 147 -11.02 10.89 13.22
N ARG A 148 -10.77 10.03 12.23
CA ARG A 148 -11.67 8.93 11.88
C ARG A 148 -10.89 7.79 11.25
N THR A 149 -11.21 6.56 11.66
CA THR A 149 -10.72 5.35 11.03
C THR A 149 -11.87 4.35 10.83
N GLY A 150 -11.67 3.43 9.89
CA GLY A 150 -12.45 2.20 9.85
C GLY A 150 -11.89 1.19 10.88
N PRO A 151 -12.37 -0.07 10.84
CA PRO A 151 -11.85 -1.12 11.71
C PRO A 151 -10.40 -1.49 11.42
N SER A 152 -9.89 -1.20 10.22
CA SER A 152 -8.49 -1.37 9.82
C SER A 152 -7.91 0.00 9.46
N ALA A 153 -6.73 0.31 9.97
CA ALA A 153 -6.02 1.57 9.74
C ALA A 153 -4.60 1.34 9.23
N PHE A 154 -4.14 2.24 8.37
CA PHE A 154 -2.74 2.32 7.97
C PHE A 154 -1.97 3.28 8.88
N LEU A 155 -0.74 2.91 9.23
CA LEU A 155 0.16 3.71 10.04
C LEU A 155 1.55 3.69 9.38
N THR A 156 1.95 4.81 8.80
CA THR A 156 3.29 4.95 8.22
C THR A 156 4.30 5.06 9.34
N VAL A 157 5.29 4.18 9.35
CA VAL A 157 6.39 4.17 10.33
C VAL A 157 7.73 4.53 9.71
N GLN A 158 7.86 4.32 8.39
CA GLN A 158 9.10 4.57 7.64
C GLN A 158 8.77 5.15 6.28
N GLU A 159 9.56 6.08 5.77
CA GLU A 159 9.47 6.61 4.41
C GLU A 159 10.82 6.66 3.72
N GLY A 160 10.79 6.70 2.38
CA GLY A 160 11.99 6.63 1.57
C GLY A 160 12.59 5.22 1.53
N CYS A 161 13.66 5.03 0.77
CA CYS A 161 14.34 3.74 0.69
C CYS A 161 15.76 3.90 0.11
N ASP A 162 16.75 3.36 0.81
CA ASP A 162 18.16 3.41 0.43
C ASP A 162 18.67 2.13 -0.24
N LYS A 163 17.76 1.25 -0.71
CA LYS A 163 18.15 0.02 -1.40
C LYS A 163 18.60 0.25 -2.85
N PHE A 164 18.17 1.35 -3.48
CA PHE A 164 18.55 1.73 -4.85
C PHE A 164 18.44 0.59 -5.86
N CYS A 165 17.35 -0.21 -5.78
CA CYS A 165 17.06 -1.21 -6.80
C CYS A 165 16.98 -0.52 -8.17
N THR A 166 17.63 -1.09 -9.20
CA THR A 166 17.87 -0.42 -10.48
C THR A 166 16.60 -0.05 -11.26
N TYR A 167 15.46 -0.68 -10.96
CA TYR A 167 14.16 -0.40 -11.57
C TYR A 167 13.29 0.58 -10.76
N CYS A 168 13.73 0.98 -9.57
CA CYS A 168 12.85 1.61 -8.58
C CYS A 168 13.01 3.13 -8.54
N VAL A 169 11.88 3.83 -8.59
CA VAL A 169 11.81 5.30 -8.52
C VAL A 169 11.66 5.84 -7.09
N VAL A 170 11.50 4.98 -6.09
CA VAL A 170 11.24 5.40 -4.70
C VAL A 170 12.29 6.35 -4.15
N PRO A 171 13.62 6.10 -4.29
CA PRO A 171 14.63 7.05 -3.82
C PRO A 171 14.48 8.45 -4.41
N TYR A 172 14.00 8.55 -5.65
CA TYR A 172 13.85 9.81 -6.38
C TYR A 172 12.51 10.51 -6.10
N THR A 173 11.50 9.77 -5.63
CA THR A 173 10.16 10.32 -5.42
C THR A 173 9.77 10.45 -3.95
N ARG A 174 10.42 9.71 -3.06
CA ARG A 174 10.17 9.76 -1.60
C ARG A 174 11.43 10.06 -0.78
N GLY A 175 12.60 10.09 -1.42
CA GLY A 175 13.86 10.45 -0.80
C GLY A 175 14.54 9.30 -0.05
N ALA A 176 15.53 9.66 0.76
CA ALA A 176 16.27 8.76 1.62
C ALA A 176 15.36 8.09 2.67
N GLU A 177 15.84 6.96 3.19
CA GLU A 177 15.14 6.23 4.24
C GLU A 177 15.10 7.02 5.55
N VAL A 178 13.91 7.22 6.09
CA VAL A 178 13.66 7.93 7.34
C VAL A 178 12.71 7.11 8.21
N SER A 179 13.15 6.71 9.38
CA SER A 179 12.33 6.11 10.43
C SER A 179 11.64 7.19 11.26
N ARG A 180 10.35 7.02 11.51
CA ARG A 180 9.62 7.91 12.43
C ARG A 180 9.99 7.60 13.88
N PRO A 181 9.96 8.61 14.77
CA PRO A 181 10.22 8.40 16.19
C PRO A 181 9.25 7.39 16.82
N PHE A 182 9.79 6.51 17.66
CA PHE A 182 9.07 5.44 18.35
C PHE A 182 7.81 5.94 19.07
N ASP A 183 7.97 6.93 19.96
CA ASP A 183 6.85 7.45 20.76
C ASP A 183 5.74 8.06 19.89
N ALA A 184 6.10 8.78 18.82
CA ALA A 184 5.15 9.37 17.91
C ALA A 184 4.32 8.31 17.17
N ILE A 185 4.91 7.16 16.84
CA ILE A 185 4.19 6.04 16.22
C ILE A 185 3.24 5.39 17.23
N VAL A 186 3.71 5.16 18.46
CA VAL A 186 2.90 4.53 19.52
C VAL A 186 1.70 5.43 19.90
N ASP A 187 1.91 6.74 19.99
CA ASP A 187 0.84 7.70 20.29
C ASP A 187 -0.19 7.79 19.15
N GLU A 188 0.26 7.80 17.87
CA GLU A 188 -0.67 7.73 16.74
C GLU A 188 -1.44 6.40 16.71
N ALA A 189 -0.78 5.28 17.05
CA ALA A 189 -1.45 3.98 17.14
C ALA A 189 -2.55 3.96 18.21
N ARG A 190 -2.31 4.55 19.38
CA ARG A 190 -3.32 4.71 20.43
C ARG A 190 -4.51 5.56 19.94
N ALA A 191 -4.21 6.70 19.32
CA ALA A 191 -5.25 7.56 18.77
C ALA A 191 -6.10 6.86 17.69
N LEU A 192 -5.49 6.01 16.86
CA LEU A 192 -6.19 5.19 15.87
C LEU A 192 -7.13 4.17 16.55
N VAL A 193 -6.68 3.51 17.61
CA VAL A 193 -7.48 2.53 18.36
C VAL A 193 -8.62 3.23 19.09
N ASP A 194 -8.38 4.39 19.71
CA ASP A 194 -9.40 5.21 20.36
C ASP A 194 -10.46 5.70 19.34
N ALA A 195 -10.06 5.93 18.09
CA ALA A 195 -10.95 6.26 16.97
C ALA A 195 -11.67 5.04 16.36
N GLY A 196 -11.47 3.82 16.88
CA GLY A 196 -12.19 2.60 16.54
C GLY A 196 -11.41 1.58 15.70
N ALA A 197 -10.12 1.80 15.43
CA ALA A 197 -9.31 0.80 14.72
C ALA A 197 -9.11 -0.44 15.59
N ARG A 198 -9.29 -1.62 14.98
CA ARG A 198 -9.05 -2.94 15.59
C ARG A 198 -7.82 -3.61 14.97
N GLU A 199 -7.46 -3.22 13.77
CA GLU A 199 -6.27 -3.69 13.05
C GLU A 199 -5.43 -2.49 12.61
N ILE A 200 -4.12 -2.53 12.82
CA ILE A 200 -3.16 -1.56 12.30
C ILE A 200 -2.19 -2.28 11.37
N THR A 201 -2.04 -1.74 10.15
CA THR A 201 -1.00 -2.16 9.21
C THR A 201 0.11 -1.11 9.16
N LEU A 202 1.31 -1.51 9.58
CA LEU A 202 2.50 -0.67 9.53
C LEU A 202 2.98 -0.55 8.09
N LEU A 203 3.20 0.67 7.63
CA LEU A 203 3.62 0.99 6.27
C LEU A 203 5.01 1.60 6.22
N GLY A 204 5.73 1.26 5.16
CA GLY A 204 6.99 1.88 4.74
C GLY A 204 7.29 1.51 3.30
N GLN A 205 8.35 2.07 2.72
CA GLN A 205 8.90 1.58 1.45
C GLN A 205 9.87 0.42 1.65
N ASN A 206 10.38 0.30 2.88
CA ASN A 206 11.18 -0.81 3.40
C ASN A 206 10.89 -0.94 4.90
N VAL A 207 9.66 -1.33 5.24
CA VAL A 207 9.12 -1.23 6.60
C VAL A 207 9.95 -1.98 7.64
N ASN A 208 10.55 -3.11 7.27
CA ASN A 208 11.35 -3.92 8.19
C ASN A 208 12.80 -3.42 8.41
N ALA A 209 13.18 -2.33 7.71
CA ALA A 209 14.38 -1.57 8.05
C ALA A 209 14.12 -0.52 9.14
N TRP A 210 12.86 -0.25 9.50
CA TRP A 210 12.57 0.71 10.56
C TRP A 210 13.37 0.40 11.84
N ASP A 211 14.02 1.41 12.35
CA ASP A 211 14.77 1.35 13.59
C ASP A 211 14.72 2.73 14.26
N ASP A 212 14.93 2.77 15.56
CA ASP A 212 15.14 4.00 16.31
C ASP A 212 16.63 4.16 16.69
N ASP A 213 16.99 5.28 17.29
CA ASP A 213 18.35 5.56 17.73
C ASP A 213 18.87 4.58 18.81
N ALA A 214 17.96 3.85 19.44
CA ALA A 214 18.28 2.83 20.45
C ALA A 214 18.50 1.43 19.87
N GLY A 215 18.24 1.23 18.55
CA GLY A 215 18.35 -0.08 17.91
C GLY A 215 17.20 -1.03 18.26
N THR A 216 16.04 -0.48 18.56
CA THR A 216 14.83 -1.24 18.94
C THR A 216 14.35 -2.16 17.82
N GLY A 217 14.47 -1.72 16.57
CA GLY A 217 14.00 -2.42 15.38
C GLY A 217 12.48 -2.59 15.31
N LEU A 218 11.98 -3.00 14.15
CA LEU A 218 10.54 -3.16 13.94
C LEU A 218 9.89 -4.14 14.95
N HIS A 219 10.60 -5.17 15.37
CA HIS A 219 10.09 -6.14 16.36
C HIS A 219 9.80 -5.53 17.73
N GLY A 220 10.62 -4.60 18.18
CA GLY A 220 10.38 -3.89 19.44
C GLY A 220 9.21 -2.93 19.34
N LEU A 221 9.03 -2.26 18.18
CA LEU A 221 7.85 -1.45 17.91
C LEU A 221 6.58 -2.32 17.92
N ILE A 222 6.59 -3.46 17.24
CA ILE A 222 5.47 -4.43 17.24
C ILE A 222 5.13 -4.88 18.67
N ALA A 223 6.13 -5.19 19.49
CA ALA A 223 5.93 -5.58 20.88
C ALA A 223 5.33 -4.44 21.75
N ALA A 224 5.64 -3.19 21.45
CA ALA A 224 5.00 -2.06 22.11
C ALA A 224 3.54 -1.87 21.68
N LEU A 225 3.26 -2.01 20.39
CA LEU A 225 1.89 -1.94 19.85
C LEU A 225 1.01 -3.08 20.36
N ASP A 226 1.55 -4.27 20.60
CA ASP A 226 0.85 -5.42 21.17
C ASP A 226 0.21 -5.11 22.53
N ARG A 227 0.82 -4.19 23.31
CA ARG A 227 0.31 -3.78 24.63
C ARG A 227 -0.84 -2.79 24.57
N ILE A 228 -1.18 -2.27 23.38
CA ILE A 228 -2.29 -1.31 23.24
C ILE A 228 -3.61 -2.08 23.43
N GLU A 229 -4.35 -1.71 24.46
CA GLU A 229 -5.68 -2.23 24.72
C GLU A 229 -6.63 -1.81 23.58
N GLY A 230 -7.53 -2.71 23.18
CA GLY A 230 -8.43 -2.45 22.05
C GLY A 230 -7.86 -2.81 20.68
N LEU A 231 -6.54 -2.78 20.48
CA LEU A 231 -5.91 -3.29 19.27
C LEU A 231 -5.98 -4.83 19.26
N ALA A 232 -6.50 -5.40 18.18
CA ALA A 232 -6.64 -6.84 18.03
C ALA A 232 -5.66 -7.45 17.03
N ARG A 233 -5.21 -6.68 16.05
CA ARG A 233 -4.34 -7.18 14.99
C ARG A 233 -3.29 -6.17 14.58
N ILE A 234 -2.09 -6.67 14.32
CA ILE A 234 -0.96 -5.93 13.77
C ILE A 234 -0.53 -6.61 12.48
N ARG A 235 -0.27 -5.81 11.44
CA ARG A 235 0.35 -6.24 10.19
C ARG A 235 1.45 -5.28 9.81
N TYR A 236 2.34 -5.71 8.95
CA TYR A 236 3.29 -4.83 8.27
C TYR A 236 3.43 -5.26 6.81
N THR A 237 3.84 -4.36 5.93
CA THR A 237 3.95 -4.63 4.50
C THR A 237 5.08 -3.84 3.85
N THR A 238 5.54 -4.31 2.69
CA THR A 238 6.65 -3.74 1.93
C THR A 238 7.98 -3.95 2.63
N SER A 239 8.34 -5.23 2.79
CA SER A 239 9.59 -5.65 3.44
C SER A 239 10.68 -5.98 2.41
N HIS A 240 11.93 -5.88 2.84
CA HIS A 240 13.08 -6.36 2.06
C HIS A 240 13.68 -7.62 2.71
N PRO A 241 14.02 -8.68 1.94
CA PRO A 241 14.52 -9.94 2.50
C PRO A 241 15.73 -9.77 3.43
N ASN A 242 16.66 -8.89 3.10
CA ASN A 242 17.87 -8.69 3.91
C ASN A 242 17.64 -7.97 5.25
N ASP A 243 16.48 -7.34 5.42
CA ASP A 243 16.15 -6.62 6.66
C ASP A 243 15.23 -7.45 7.58
N MET A 244 15.00 -8.73 7.23
CA MET A 244 14.31 -9.70 8.09
C MET A 244 15.25 -10.17 9.22
N ARG A 245 15.41 -9.32 10.22
CA ARG A 245 16.25 -9.60 11.39
C ARG A 245 15.64 -10.70 12.26
N GLU A 246 16.47 -11.38 13.05
CA GLU A 246 16.08 -12.49 13.93
C GLU A 246 14.94 -12.11 14.90
N GLY A 247 15.01 -10.92 15.50
CA GLY A 247 13.94 -10.42 16.37
C GLY A 247 12.58 -10.35 15.67
N LEU A 248 12.56 -9.94 14.40
CA LEU A 248 11.31 -9.86 13.63
C LEU A 248 10.78 -11.26 13.25
N ILE A 249 11.66 -12.22 12.96
CA ILE A 249 11.27 -13.61 12.74
C ILE A 249 10.64 -14.18 14.01
N ARG A 250 11.27 -14.01 15.17
CA ARG A 250 10.71 -14.46 16.46
C ARG A 250 9.38 -13.78 16.81
N ALA A 251 9.22 -12.50 16.49
CA ALA A 251 7.97 -11.78 16.76
C ALA A 251 6.75 -12.47 16.12
N HIS A 252 6.90 -13.17 14.99
CA HIS A 252 5.81 -13.95 14.40
C HIS A 252 5.37 -15.16 15.27
N ALA A 253 6.23 -15.65 16.16
CA ALA A 253 5.87 -16.70 17.14
C ALA A 253 5.40 -16.11 18.47
N GLU A 254 6.01 -15.02 18.91
CA GLU A 254 5.89 -14.48 20.26
C GLU A 254 4.76 -13.47 20.44
N VAL A 255 4.38 -12.74 19.36
CA VAL A 255 3.38 -11.68 19.41
C VAL A 255 2.06 -12.19 18.83
N GLU A 256 1.07 -12.42 19.69
CA GLU A 256 -0.22 -12.99 19.30
C GLU A 256 -0.98 -12.11 18.31
N LYS A 257 -0.96 -10.80 18.52
CA LYS A 257 -1.64 -9.83 17.64
C LYS A 257 -0.96 -9.66 16.27
N LEU A 258 0.29 -10.13 16.09
CA LEU A 258 0.96 -10.12 14.80
C LEU A 258 0.37 -11.22 13.91
N MET A 259 -0.37 -10.80 12.89
CA MET A 259 -1.09 -11.73 12.03
C MET A 259 -0.15 -12.61 11.21
N PRO A 260 -0.54 -13.87 10.93
CA PRO A 260 0.26 -14.83 10.16
C PRO A 260 0.23 -14.51 8.66
N PHE A 261 0.75 -13.36 8.30
CA PHE A 261 0.87 -12.88 6.93
C PHE A 261 2.17 -12.10 6.76
N LEU A 262 2.98 -12.48 5.80
CA LEU A 262 4.24 -11.82 5.48
C LEU A 262 4.29 -11.47 3.99
N HIS A 263 4.35 -10.17 3.68
CA HIS A 263 4.63 -9.68 2.33
C HIS A 263 6.13 -9.39 2.21
N LEU A 264 6.84 -10.21 1.42
CA LEU A 264 8.29 -10.18 1.27
C LEU A 264 8.69 -10.25 -0.22
N PRO A 265 8.72 -9.12 -0.94
CA PRO A 265 9.02 -9.04 -2.36
C PRO A 265 10.40 -9.59 -2.73
N VAL A 266 10.44 -10.67 -3.51
CA VAL A 266 11.67 -11.28 -4.04
C VAL A 266 12.09 -10.66 -5.37
N GLN A 267 11.13 -10.31 -6.21
CA GLN A 267 11.22 -9.70 -7.55
C GLN A 267 11.54 -10.68 -8.68
N ALA A 268 12.52 -11.57 -8.54
CA ALA A 268 12.90 -12.60 -9.52
C ALA A 268 13.44 -13.86 -8.83
N GLY A 269 13.48 -14.98 -9.54
CA GLY A 269 13.96 -16.26 -9.01
C GLY A 269 15.39 -16.64 -9.44
N ASN A 270 16.09 -15.78 -10.17
CA ASN A 270 17.44 -16.02 -10.68
C ASN A 270 18.44 -15.01 -10.13
N ASP A 271 19.60 -15.50 -9.66
CA ASP A 271 20.61 -14.68 -8.97
C ASP A 271 21.26 -13.62 -9.87
N ARG A 272 21.46 -13.90 -11.18
CA ARG A 272 21.98 -12.88 -12.10
C ARG A 272 20.99 -11.75 -12.28
N VAL A 273 19.70 -12.07 -12.44
CA VAL A 273 18.64 -11.06 -12.56
C VAL A 273 18.52 -10.27 -11.28
N LEU A 274 18.51 -10.92 -10.11
CA LEU A 274 18.50 -10.25 -8.80
C LEU A 274 19.68 -9.29 -8.64
N LYS A 275 20.89 -9.71 -9.02
CA LYS A 275 22.09 -8.88 -9.01
C LYS A 275 21.95 -7.67 -9.94
N ALA A 276 21.43 -7.87 -11.16
CA ALA A 276 21.17 -6.78 -12.12
C ALA A 276 20.11 -5.81 -11.63
N MET A 277 19.13 -6.28 -10.84
CA MET A 277 18.14 -5.46 -10.13
C MET A 277 18.72 -4.72 -8.90
N ASN A 278 20.00 -4.88 -8.58
CA ASN A 278 20.63 -4.43 -7.34
C ASN A 278 19.94 -4.99 -6.08
N ARG A 279 19.52 -6.26 -6.14
CA ARG A 279 19.01 -6.99 -4.97
C ARG A 279 20.16 -7.71 -4.29
N SER A 280 20.34 -7.47 -3.00
CA SER A 280 21.47 -7.97 -2.22
C SER A 280 21.23 -9.36 -1.61
N HIS A 281 20.17 -10.06 -2.01
CA HIS A 281 19.89 -11.45 -1.64
C HIS A 281 20.00 -12.37 -2.87
N THR A 282 20.17 -13.65 -2.62
CA THR A 282 20.12 -14.71 -3.62
C THR A 282 18.85 -15.55 -3.47
N ARG A 283 18.50 -16.33 -4.51
CA ARG A 283 17.42 -17.31 -4.44
C ARG A 283 17.55 -18.24 -3.21
N ASP A 284 18.75 -18.79 -3.00
CA ASP A 284 19.00 -19.71 -1.88
C ASP A 284 18.84 -19.04 -0.52
N SER A 285 19.38 -17.84 -0.35
CA SER A 285 19.23 -17.07 0.90
C SER A 285 17.77 -16.71 1.18
N TYR A 286 16.98 -16.42 0.15
CA TYR A 286 15.57 -16.14 0.27
C TYR A 286 14.78 -17.39 0.72
N LEU A 287 15.01 -18.55 0.10
CA LEU A 287 14.37 -19.80 0.49
C LEU A 287 14.71 -20.19 1.94
N LYS A 288 15.98 -20.13 2.33
CA LYS A 288 16.42 -20.37 3.71
C LYS A 288 15.78 -19.42 4.71
N LEU A 289 15.57 -18.16 4.32
CA LEU A 289 14.85 -17.19 5.16
C LEU A 289 13.40 -17.61 5.37
N LEU A 290 12.71 -18.01 4.30
CA LEU A 290 11.32 -18.47 4.39
C LEU A 290 11.18 -19.74 5.22
N ASP A 291 12.14 -20.67 5.14
CA ASP A 291 12.17 -21.88 5.98
C ASP A 291 12.27 -21.52 7.47
N ARG A 292 13.12 -20.53 7.83
CA ARG A 292 13.21 -20.03 9.20
C ARG A 292 11.91 -19.39 9.69
N VAL A 293 11.26 -18.59 8.84
CA VAL A 293 9.95 -17.98 9.16
C VAL A 293 8.88 -19.06 9.35
N ARG A 294 8.82 -20.07 8.47
CA ARG A 294 7.89 -21.20 8.59
C ARG A 294 8.16 -22.07 9.81
N ALA A 295 9.42 -22.20 10.22
CA ALA A 295 9.76 -22.97 11.41
C ALA A 295 9.16 -22.36 12.69
N VAL A 296 9.05 -21.03 12.77
CA VAL A 296 8.45 -20.32 13.92
C VAL A 296 6.95 -20.07 13.75
N ARG A 297 6.47 -19.95 12.51
CA ARG A 297 5.05 -19.72 12.20
C ARG A 297 4.62 -20.61 11.03
N PRO A 298 4.31 -21.90 11.27
CA PRO A 298 4.02 -22.88 10.19
C PRO A 298 2.80 -22.54 9.33
N ASP A 299 1.86 -21.78 9.85
CA ASP A 299 0.63 -21.36 9.17
C ASP A 299 0.75 -20.01 8.44
N ILE A 300 1.95 -19.45 8.34
CA ILE A 300 2.14 -18.12 7.75
C ILE A 300 1.77 -18.09 6.26
N ALA A 301 0.94 -17.13 5.89
CA ALA A 301 0.62 -16.81 4.51
C ALA A 301 1.73 -15.94 3.92
N LEU A 302 2.36 -16.42 2.85
CA LEU A 302 3.43 -15.69 2.17
C LEU A 302 2.90 -14.94 0.96
N SER A 303 3.37 -13.72 0.80
CA SER A 303 3.06 -12.84 -0.32
C SER A 303 4.33 -12.19 -0.85
N GLY A 304 4.36 -11.85 -2.12
CA GLY A 304 5.51 -11.19 -2.73
C GLY A 304 5.16 -10.44 -4.00
N ASP A 305 6.17 -9.77 -4.55
CA ASP A 305 6.11 -9.08 -5.83
C ASP A 305 7.10 -9.72 -6.80
N PHE A 306 6.71 -9.77 -8.08
CA PHE A 306 7.51 -10.27 -9.17
C PHE A 306 7.51 -9.31 -10.35
N ILE A 307 8.67 -9.14 -10.97
CA ILE A 307 8.85 -8.41 -12.22
C ILE A 307 9.35 -9.37 -13.28
N VAL A 308 8.64 -9.49 -14.40
CA VAL A 308 9.04 -10.27 -15.57
C VAL A 308 9.54 -9.37 -16.69
N GLY A 309 10.46 -9.87 -17.52
CA GLY A 309 11.00 -9.12 -18.64
C GLY A 309 11.93 -7.98 -18.22
N PHE A 310 12.64 -8.15 -17.11
CA PHE A 310 13.74 -7.26 -16.74
C PHE A 310 14.81 -7.26 -17.83
N PRO A 311 15.50 -6.15 -18.12
CA PRO A 311 16.50 -6.10 -19.20
C PRO A 311 17.46 -7.29 -19.20
N SER A 312 17.63 -7.91 -20.36
CA SER A 312 18.46 -9.09 -20.61
C SER A 312 18.05 -10.38 -19.84
N GLU A 313 16.83 -10.44 -19.28
CA GLU A 313 16.31 -11.68 -18.70
C GLU A 313 16.10 -12.74 -19.79
N SER A 314 16.84 -13.85 -19.74
CA SER A 314 16.66 -14.98 -20.64
C SER A 314 15.46 -15.86 -20.27
N GLU A 315 15.04 -16.74 -21.17
CA GLU A 315 13.95 -17.68 -20.90
C GLU A 315 14.30 -18.67 -19.78
N ALA A 316 15.54 -19.11 -19.69
CA ALA A 316 16.01 -19.99 -18.62
C ALA A 316 15.94 -19.29 -17.24
N GLU A 317 16.31 -18.03 -17.18
CA GLU A 317 16.25 -17.23 -15.93
C GLU A 317 14.82 -16.93 -15.52
N PHE A 318 13.92 -16.73 -16.47
CA PHE A 318 12.50 -16.65 -16.18
C PHE A 318 11.94 -17.98 -15.67
N ALA A 319 12.38 -19.12 -16.24
CA ALA A 319 12.01 -20.44 -15.75
C ALA A 319 12.44 -20.67 -14.28
N ASP A 320 13.60 -20.13 -13.87
CA ASP A 320 14.03 -20.14 -12.46
C ASP A 320 13.02 -19.39 -11.56
N THR A 321 12.42 -18.31 -12.05
CA THR A 321 11.37 -17.58 -11.31
C THR A 321 10.12 -18.45 -11.12
N LEU A 322 9.69 -19.20 -12.13
CA LEU A 322 8.57 -20.14 -12.00
C LEU A 322 8.87 -21.26 -10.99
N THR A 323 10.09 -21.83 -11.04
CA THR A 323 10.48 -22.88 -10.07
C THR A 323 10.63 -22.33 -8.64
N LEU A 324 10.93 -21.05 -8.46
CA LEU A 324 10.87 -20.40 -7.14
C LEU A 324 9.42 -20.32 -6.62
N VAL A 325 8.48 -19.93 -7.49
CA VAL A 325 7.05 -19.88 -7.14
C VAL A 325 6.58 -21.26 -6.68
N ASP A 326 6.91 -22.32 -7.44
CA ASP A 326 6.57 -23.70 -7.07
C ASP A 326 7.17 -24.13 -5.73
N ALA A 327 8.40 -23.73 -5.43
CA ALA A 327 9.06 -24.06 -4.17
C ALA A 327 8.45 -23.33 -2.96
N VAL A 328 7.96 -22.10 -3.15
CA VAL A 328 7.44 -21.27 -2.06
C VAL A 328 5.95 -21.54 -1.78
N GLY A 329 5.10 -21.69 -2.80
CA GLY A 329 3.66 -21.85 -2.61
C GLY A 329 3.02 -20.61 -1.97
N TYR A 330 2.90 -19.54 -2.74
CA TYR A 330 2.41 -18.24 -2.25
C TYR A 330 0.90 -18.22 -2.02
N SER A 331 0.47 -17.51 -0.97
CA SER A 331 -0.96 -17.29 -0.69
C SER A 331 -1.60 -16.22 -1.58
N GLN A 332 -0.81 -15.22 -1.96
CA GLN A 332 -1.14 -14.17 -2.94
C GLN A 332 0.14 -13.46 -3.39
N CYS A 333 0.18 -13.01 -4.61
CA CYS A 333 1.30 -12.20 -5.11
C CYS A 333 0.83 -11.14 -6.08
N PHE A 334 1.70 -10.13 -6.26
CA PHE A 334 1.55 -9.18 -7.34
C PHE A 334 2.63 -9.45 -8.39
N SER A 335 2.25 -9.37 -9.65
CA SER A 335 3.15 -9.62 -10.77
C SER A 335 3.04 -8.50 -11.80
N PHE A 336 4.18 -8.05 -12.30
CA PHE A 336 4.28 -6.90 -13.18
C PHE A 336 5.20 -7.22 -14.35
N LYS A 337 4.91 -6.64 -15.51
CA LYS A 337 5.92 -6.48 -16.55
C LYS A 337 6.90 -5.41 -16.10
N TYR A 338 8.18 -5.57 -16.40
CA TYR A 338 9.11 -4.46 -16.26
C TYR A 338 8.63 -3.27 -17.09
N SER A 339 8.69 -2.10 -16.53
CA SER A 339 8.33 -0.84 -17.20
C SER A 339 9.44 0.16 -16.92
N PRO A 340 10.16 0.61 -17.95
CA PRO A 340 11.25 1.56 -17.80
C PRO A 340 10.73 2.86 -17.17
N ARG A 341 11.46 3.36 -16.19
CA ARG A 341 11.14 4.62 -15.50
C ARG A 341 12.25 5.63 -15.76
N PRO A 342 11.94 6.81 -16.27
CA PRO A 342 12.94 7.85 -16.50
C PRO A 342 13.78 8.09 -15.24
N GLY A 343 15.10 8.17 -15.44
CA GLY A 343 16.07 8.40 -14.36
C GLY A 343 16.44 7.15 -13.54
N THR A 344 15.90 5.97 -13.83
CA THR A 344 16.32 4.74 -13.20
C THR A 344 17.40 4.02 -14.04
N PRO A 345 18.43 3.40 -13.41
CA PRO A 345 19.48 2.71 -14.16
C PRO A 345 18.96 1.64 -15.14
N ALA A 346 17.93 0.90 -14.74
CA ALA A 346 17.39 -0.18 -15.60
C ALA A 346 16.71 0.36 -16.87
N ALA A 347 16.27 1.61 -16.90
CA ALA A 347 15.70 2.21 -18.12
C ALA A 347 16.75 2.41 -19.23
N GLU A 348 18.03 2.53 -18.84
CA GLU A 348 19.15 2.75 -19.74
C GLU A 348 19.95 1.47 -20.05
N MET A 349 19.54 0.32 -19.45
CA MET A 349 20.19 -0.97 -19.73
C MET A 349 19.88 -1.47 -21.13
N ASP A 350 20.88 -2.06 -21.78
CA ASP A 350 20.70 -2.81 -23.01
C ASP A 350 19.86 -4.07 -22.80
N GLY A 351 19.36 -4.64 -23.91
CA GLY A 351 18.63 -5.91 -23.88
C GLY A 351 17.21 -5.77 -23.32
N GLN A 352 16.54 -4.64 -23.58
CA GLN A 352 15.12 -4.47 -23.27
C GLN A 352 14.29 -5.58 -23.92
N ILE A 353 13.42 -6.21 -23.15
CA ILE A 353 12.61 -7.34 -23.60
C ILE A 353 11.37 -6.82 -24.33
N SER A 354 10.98 -7.49 -25.44
CA SER A 354 9.80 -7.07 -26.20
C SER A 354 8.49 -7.22 -25.40
N PRO A 355 7.50 -6.36 -25.66
CA PRO A 355 6.20 -6.43 -24.98
C PRO A 355 5.52 -7.81 -25.09
N GLU A 356 5.66 -8.49 -26.24
CA GLU A 356 5.05 -9.79 -26.51
C GLU A 356 5.64 -10.88 -25.60
N VAL A 357 6.97 -10.90 -25.45
CA VAL A 357 7.66 -11.82 -24.54
C VAL A 357 7.31 -11.53 -23.09
N MET A 358 7.24 -10.25 -22.70
CA MET A 358 6.82 -9.86 -21.36
C MET A 358 5.37 -10.27 -21.07
N ASP A 359 4.46 -10.15 -22.05
CA ASP A 359 3.07 -10.57 -21.89
C ASP A 359 2.94 -12.09 -21.74
N GLU A 360 3.67 -12.86 -22.52
CA GLU A 360 3.72 -14.32 -22.43
C GLU A 360 4.26 -14.77 -21.06
N ARG A 361 5.39 -14.23 -20.62
CA ARG A 361 5.97 -14.53 -19.31
C ARG A 361 5.03 -14.15 -18.17
N LEU A 362 4.39 -12.99 -18.25
CA LEU A 362 3.43 -12.55 -17.23
C LEU A 362 2.24 -13.51 -17.12
N GLN A 363 1.70 -13.99 -18.25
CA GLN A 363 0.60 -14.95 -18.24
C GLN A 363 1.00 -16.28 -17.57
N ARG A 364 2.18 -16.81 -17.89
CA ARG A 364 2.71 -18.03 -17.24
C ARG A 364 2.91 -17.85 -15.75
N LEU A 365 3.52 -16.74 -15.35
CA LEU A 365 3.72 -16.41 -13.94
C LEU A 365 2.38 -16.29 -13.20
N GLN A 366 1.41 -15.57 -13.79
CA GLN A 366 0.09 -15.42 -13.20
C GLN A 366 -0.65 -16.75 -13.07
N ALA A 367 -0.50 -17.66 -14.04
CA ALA A 367 -1.07 -18.99 -13.95
C ALA A 367 -0.50 -19.79 -12.77
N ALA A 368 0.81 -19.74 -12.54
CA ALA A 368 1.47 -20.39 -11.40
C ALA A 368 1.01 -19.76 -10.06
N LEU A 369 1.01 -18.44 -9.94
CA LEU A 369 0.58 -17.72 -8.73
C LEU A 369 -0.91 -17.96 -8.42
N ASN A 370 -1.78 -17.98 -9.43
CA ASN A 370 -3.20 -18.25 -9.25
C ASN A 370 -3.46 -19.69 -8.79
N ARG A 371 -2.71 -20.66 -9.29
CA ARG A 371 -2.74 -22.06 -8.83
C ARG A 371 -2.39 -22.12 -7.34
N ASP A 372 -1.30 -21.48 -6.92
CA ASP A 372 -0.85 -21.50 -5.54
C ASP A 372 -1.85 -20.79 -4.61
N GLN A 373 -2.39 -19.65 -5.02
CA GLN A 373 -3.46 -18.95 -4.29
C GLN A 373 -4.71 -19.83 -4.14
N ALA A 374 -5.12 -20.53 -5.20
CA ALA A 374 -6.26 -21.42 -5.14
C ALA A 374 -6.00 -22.60 -4.18
N ALA A 375 -4.80 -23.18 -4.20
CA ALA A 375 -4.38 -24.23 -3.29
C ALA A 375 -4.37 -23.76 -1.83
N PHE A 376 -3.83 -22.54 -1.57
CA PHE A 376 -3.85 -21.94 -0.24
C PHE A 376 -5.27 -21.71 0.25
N ASN A 377 -6.15 -21.15 -0.60
CA ASN A 377 -7.56 -20.94 -0.25
C ASN A 377 -8.27 -22.27 0.03
N ALA A 378 -8.05 -23.30 -0.78
CA ALA A 378 -8.63 -24.62 -0.57
C ALA A 378 -8.16 -25.26 0.75
N ALA A 379 -6.91 -25.06 1.13
CA ALA A 379 -6.36 -25.55 2.40
C ALA A 379 -6.96 -24.89 3.64
N THR A 380 -7.73 -23.81 3.48
CA THR A 380 -8.47 -23.17 4.60
C THR A 380 -9.88 -23.74 4.81
N LEU A 381 -10.37 -24.59 3.91
CA LEU A 381 -11.68 -25.23 4.09
C LEU A 381 -11.74 -26.04 5.41
N GLY A 382 -12.82 -25.86 6.16
CA GLY A 382 -13.02 -26.48 7.48
C GLY A 382 -12.22 -25.83 8.61
N ARG A 383 -11.30 -24.89 8.31
CA ARG A 383 -10.57 -24.16 9.36
C ARG A 383 -11.48 -23.17 10.07
N ARG A 384 -11.26 -23.03 11.38
CA ARG A 384 -11.86 -21.98 12.21
C ARG A 384 -10.85 -20.84 12.36
N CYS A 385 -11.36 -19.63 12.23
CA CYS A 385 -10.56 -18.42 12.44
C CYS A 385 -11.45 -17.25 12.83
N THR A 386 -10.86 -16.23 13.45
CA THR A 386 -11.53 -14.95 13.65
C THR A 386 -11.53 -14.15 12.36
N VAL A 387 -12.65 -13.51 12.01
CA VAL A 387 -12.78 -12.59 10.89
C VAL A 387 -13.06 -11.20 11.43
N LEU A 388 -12.24 -10.22 11.09
CA LEU A 388 -12.51 -8.81 11.38
C LEU A 388 -13.49 -8.29 10.34
N ILE A 389 -14.66 -7.86 10.75
CA ILE A 389 -15.71 -7.33 9.88
C ILE A 389 -15.34 -5.90 9.46
N GLU A 390 -15.25 -5.66 8.16
CA GLU A 390 -14.81 -4.36 7.63
C GLU A 390 -15.92 -3.57 6.94
N ARG A 391 -16.88 -4.26 6.32
CA ARG A 391 -17.95 -3.60 5.55
C ARG A 391 -19.11 -4.52 5.26
N GLN A 392 -20.21 -3.93 4.81
CA GLN A 392 -21.37 -4.66 4.28
C GLN A 392 -21.01 -5.36 2.95
N GLY A 393 -21.62 -6.51 2.72
CA GLY A 393 -21.52 -7.27 1.50
C GLY A 393 -22.52 -6.81 0.44
N LYS A 394 -22.66 -7.62 -0.61
CA LYS A 394 -23.58 -7.34 -1.72
C LYS A 394 -25.03 -7.75 -1.43
N LEU A 395 -25.22 -8.74 -0.57
CA LEU A 395 -26.55 -9.27 -0.21
C LEU A 395 -27.02 -8.67 1.12
N PRO A 396 -28.32 -8.51 1.34
CA PRO A 396 -28.85 -8.12 2.65
C PRO A 396 -28.37 -9.07 3.75
N GLY A 397 -27.90 -8.53 4.89
CA GLY A 397 -27.35 -9.32 6.00
C GLY A 397 -25.97 -9.94 5.75
N GLN A 398 -25.40 -9.74 4.57
CA GLN A 398 -24.03 -10.20 4.27
C GLN A 398 -23.01 -9.19 4.74
N MET A 399 -21.99 -9.66 5.45
CA MET A 399 -20.83 -8.88 5.85
C MET A 399 -19.57 -9.40 5.17
N LEU A 400 -18.61 -8.52 4.98
CA LEU A 400 -17.26 -8.83 4.48
C LEU A 400 -16.22 -8.43 5.52
N GLY A 401 -15.22 -9.31 5.67
CA GLY A 401 -14.09 -9.05 6.54
C GLY A 401 -12.82 -9.73 6.06
N LYS A 402 -11.80 -9.72 6.91
CA LYS A 402 -10.50 -10.33 6.66
C LYS A 402 -10.18 -11.43 7.67
N SER A 403 -9.68 -12.56 7.13
CA SER A 403 -9.09 -13.62 7.94
C SER A 403 -7.73 -13.19 8.52
N PRO A 404 -7.14 -13.93 9.47
CA PRO A 404 -5.77 -13.71 9.93
C PRO A 404 -4.75 -13.72 8.80
N TRP A 405 -4.96 -14.51 7.76
CA TRP A 405 -4.10 -14.62 6.56
C TRP A 405 -4.40 -13.58 5.47
N LEU A 406 -5.16 -12.53 5.80
CA LEU A 406 -5.55 -11.43 4.89
C LEU A 406 -6.52 -11.82 3.76
N GLN A 407 -7.06 -13.05 3.77
CA GLN A 407 -8.07 -13.48 2.79
C GLN A 407 -9.39 -12.73 3.02
N SER A 408 -10.07 -12.36 1.94
CA SER A 408 -11.41 -11.80 2.03
C SER A 408 -12.43 -12.90 2.37
N VAL A 409 -13.21 -12.70 3.42
CA VAL A 409 -14.26 -13.64 3.86
C VAL A 409 -15.60 -12.93 3.83
N HIS A 410 -16.61 -13.57 3.23
CA HIS A 410 -18.00 -13.12 3.32
C HIS A 410 -18.83 -14.12 4.12
N LEU A 411 -19.74 -13.61 4.94
CA LEU A 411 -20.60 -14.40 5.80
C LEU A 411 -21.92 -13.69 6.05
N MET A 412 -22.98 -14.46 6.39
CA MET A 412 -24.24 -13.92 6.87
C MET A 412 -24.14 -13.80 8.41
N THR A 413 -24.30 -12.58 8.93
CA THR A 413 -24.14 -12.28 10.36
C THR A 413 -24.79 -10.95 10.73
N ASP A 414 -25.24 -10.81 11.96
CA ASP A 414 -25.70 -9.54 12.55
C ASP A 414 -24.55 -8.74 13.21
N ALA A 415 -23.32 -9.22 13.11
CA ALA A 415 -22.14 -8.55 13.63
C ALA A 415 -21.93 -7.18 12.97
N ARG A 416 -21.37 -6.26 13.73
CA ARG A 416 -21.12 -4.88 13.28
C ARG A 416 -19.73 -4.73 12.67
N ILE A 417 -19.55 -3.68 11.89
CA ILE A 417 -18.22 -3.29 11.41
C ILE A 417 -17.30 -3.05 12.61
N GLY A 418 -16.14 -3.69 12.63
CA GLY A 418 -15.17 -3.68 13.72
C GLY A 418 -15.25 -4.89 14.67
N ASP A 419 -16.29 -5.70 14.57
CA ASP A 419 -16.38 -6.92 15.37
C ASP A 419 -15.43 -8.01 14.84
N LEU A 420 -14.92 -8.82 15.76
CA LEU A 420 -14.18 -10.06 15.49
C LEU A 420 -15.13 -11.24 15.66
N VAL A 421 -15.41 -11.95 14.58
CA VAL A 421 -16.37 -13.05 14.53
C VAL A 421 -15.65 -14.37 14.34
N GLU A 422 -15.96 -15.36 15.16
CA GLU A 422 -15.49 -16.74 14.97
C GLU A 422 -16.20 -17.38 13.79
N VAL A 423 -15.44 -17.80 12.79
CA VAL A 423 -15.96 -18.29 11.51
C VAL A 423 -15.32 -19.62 11.17
N GLU A 424 -16.13 -20.55 10.68
CA GLU A 424 -15.64 -21.74 9.97
C GLU A 424 -15.73 -21.50 8.47
N ILE A 425 -14.64 -21.72 7.75
CA ILE A 425 -14.56 -21.54 6.29
C ILE A 425 -15.22 -22.75 5.62
N VAL A 426 -16.28 -22.51 4.86
CA VAL A 426 -17.08 -23.58 4.23
C VAL A 426 -16.97 -23.61 2.72
N GLN A 427 -16.48 -22.55 2.10
CA GLN A 427 -16.25 -22.50 0.66
C GLN A 427 -15.02 -21.65 0.34
N ALA A 428 -14.22 -22.10 -0.61
CA ALA A 428 -13.07 -21.37 -1.14
C ALA A 428 -13.32 -21.00 -2.61
N GLY A 429 -13.24 -19.72 -2.91
CA GLY A 429 -13.23 -19.17 -4.26
C GLY A 429 -11.84 -18.63 -4.62
N PRO A 430 -11.63 -18.21 -5.88
CA PRO A 430 -10.34 -17.68 -6.31
C PRO A 430 -9.93 -16.41 -5.56
N ASN A 431 -10.87 -15.53 -5.22
CA ASN A 431 -10.58 -14.22 -4.62
C ASN A 431 -11.25 -14.01 -3.25
N SER A 432 -12.05 -14.96 -2.78
CA SER A 432 -12.76 -14.83 -1.51
C SER A 432 -13.19 -16.19 -0.97
N LEU A 433 -13.42 -16.24 0.33
CA LEU A 433 -13.92 -17.40 1.06
C LEU A 433 -15.34 -17.11 1.51
N ALA A 434 -16.16 -18.17 1.67
CA ALA A 434 -17.41 -18.10 2.40
C ALA A 434 -17.22 -18.72 3.78
N GLY A 435 -17.75 -18.07 4.79
CA GLY A 435 -17.71 -18.54 6.17
C GLY A 435 -19.09 -18.63 6.81
N ILE A 436 -19.19 -19.49 7.81
CA ILE A 436 -20.36 -19.59 8.68
C ILE A 436 -19.93 -19.17 10.08
N GLU A 437 -20.66 -18.23 10.66
CA GLU A 437 -20.44 -17.81 12.04
C GLU A 437 -20.66 -19.00 12.99
N ARG A 438 -19.72 -19.16 13.92
CA ARG A 438 -19.83 -20.13 15.01
C ARG A 438 -20.16 -19.37 16.29
N VAL A 439 -21.43 -19.41 16.66
CA VAL A 439 -21.87 -18.93 17.98
C VAL A 439 -21.13 -19.75 19.04
N LYS A 440 -20.42 -19.07 19.96
CA LYS A 440 -19.93 -19.76 21.16
C LYS A 440 -21.12 -20.41 21.83
N ALA A 441 -21.11 -21.74 21.94
CA ALA A 441 -22.06 -22.40 22.79
C ALA A 441 -21.98 -21.71 24.18
N ALA A 442 -23.10 -21.20 24.65
CA ALA A 442 -23.17 -20.65 26.00
C ALA A 442 -22.68 -21.73 26.97
N ALA A 443 -21.57 -21.45 27.67
CA ALA A 443 -21.02 -22.34 28.70
C ALA A 443 -21.87 -22.28 29.95
#